data_ed1dcc644b5035e906248c6b1aa556c9
#
_entry.id   ed1dcc644b5035e906248c6b1aa556c9
#
_cell.length_a   1.000
_cell.length_b   1.000
_cell.length_c   1.000
_cell.angle_alpha   90.00
_cell.angle_beta   90.00
_cell.angle_gamma   90.00
#
_symmetry.space_group_name_H-M   'P 1'
#
loop_
_entity.id
_entity.type
_entity.pdbx_description
1 polymer ?
#
loop_
_entity_poly.entity_id
_entity_poly.type
_entity_poly.pdbx_seq_one_letter_code
_entity_poly.pdbx_strand_id
1 'polypeptide(L)'
;MWPFSRRDATESRSTIENPTIPVSSENFLAFFGVQSGSLPYVTIDSALTVPAVMAAVAFLSRTLAAVPRHAYRDTKDGAKRIGGKLETVVNGAPNDMMGSFKFWQLFWQGVFTGGRGLAYIERTPQGIDSLWPMDPTKTVIKRVGMRIVYQFENKEYDATDVIDVPFMLKPCGLRHYGPIHKASKAIQLAIAMNDYGSNFFAGGGVPPLALVGPLPQGSDALKRAHEDIKRAIESAKANSSQIFPIPPGNELKPVGMDPAKGQMVEARRFQTEEIARSYQLPPVFLQDLTHGTMANTEQQNLMLVQHLIGQWAKALEDEINLKFFGRTGGRYVSHVLDGLMRGDFVSRMEGMAKAVQNALLTPNEARALDNRPSMPHGDDLFLQGATAPLGTATYGQQNKAGAQDPANDNEPDKADAA
;
A
#
# COMPACT_ATOMS: atom_id res chain seq x y z
N MET A 1 34.87 -26.28 51.25
CA MET A 1 35.11 -26.63 49.85
C MET A 1 33.78 -27.02 49.20
N TRP A 2 33.11 -26.07 48.55
CA TRP A 2 31.85 -26.30 47.86
C TRP A 2 32.02 -25.97 46.38
N PRO A 3 31.77 -26.88 45.47
CA PRO A 3 31.85 -26.58 44.05
C PRO A 3 30.42 -26.26 43.59
N PHE A 4 30.09 -24.98 43.48
CA PHE A 4 28.95 -24.55 42.65
C PHE A 4 29.45 -24.48 41.21
N SER A 5 29.17 -25.52 40.48
CA SER A 5 29.20 -25.52 39.02
C SER A 5 28.05 -24.62 38.56
N ARG A 6 28.39 -23.40 38.15
CA ARG A 6 27.51 -22.59 37.31
C ARG A 6 27.38 -23.30 35.96
N ARG A 7 26.28 -23.98 35.76
CA ARG A 7 25.80 -24.23 34.40
C ARG A 7 25.32 -22.87 33.91
N ASP A 8 26.08 -22.27 33.02
CA ASP A 8 25.58 -21.24 32.13
C ASP A 8 24.51 -21.89 31.23
N ALA A 9 23.28 -21.88 31.73
CA ALA A 9 22.14 -22.01 30.87
C ALA A 9 22.16 -20.77 29.99
N THR A 10 22.71 -20.88 28.80
CA THR A 10 22.39 -19.99 27.71
C THR A 10 20.89 -20.12 27.48
N GLU A 11 20.09 -19.37 28.24
CA GLU A 11 18.74 -19.09 27.89
C GLU A 11 18.80 -18.44 26.49
N SER A 12 18.58 -19.24 25.48
CA SER A 12 18.17 -18.80 24.19
C SER A 12 16.81 -18.12 24.38
N ARG A 13 16.84 -16.88 24.87
CA ARG A 13 15.69 -16.00 24.79
C ARG A 13 15.42 -15.80 23.32
N SER A 14 14.53 -16.62 22.78
CA SER A 14 13.85 -16.33 21.53
C SER A 14 13.02 -15.08 21.78
N THR A 15 13.69 -13.95 21.68
CA THR A 15 13.03 -12.66 21.84
C THR A 15 12.16 -12.50 20.62
N ILE A 16 10.87 -12.27 20.83
CA ILE A 16 9.84 -11.76 19.89
C ILE A 16 10.39 -10.68 18.93
N GLU A 17 11.53 -10.23 19.17
CA GLU A 17 12.32 -9.18 18.57
C GLU A 17 13.11 -9.61 17.35
N ASN A 18 13.25 -10.89 17.17
CA ASN A 18 13.86 -11.50 16.00
C ASN A 18 12.82 -12.46 15.41
N PRO A 19 12.14 -12.12 14.30
CA PRO A 19 11.08 -12.94 13.75
C PRO A 19 11.60 -14.19 13.02
N THR A 20 12.58 -14.88 13.58
CA THR A 20 12.95 -16.24 13.18
C THR A 20 11.92 -17.26 13.64
N ILE A 21 11.03 -16.85 14.57
CA ILE A 21 9.90 -17.66 15.00
C ILE A 21 8.68 -17.19 14.20
N PRO A 22 8.02 -18.06 13.44
CA PRO A 22 6.80 -17.69 12.75
C PRO A 22 5.78 -17.13 13.76
N VAL A 23 4.98 -16.15 13.33
CA VAL A 23 3.93 -15.49 14.12
C VAL A 23 2.94 -16.52 14.73
N SER A 24 2.96 -17.73 14.23
CA SER A 24 2.15 -18.87 14.66
C SER A 24 2.69 -19.66 15.86
N SER A 25 3.82 -19.31 16.47
CA SER A 25 4.32 -20.05 17.63
C SER A 25 3.46 -19.79 18.87
N GLU A 26 3.17 -20.82 19.64
CA GLU A 26 2.37 -20.73 20.87
C GLU A 26 2.91 -19.70 21.86
N ASN A 27 4.24 -19.60 21.97
CA ASN A 27 4.93 -18.62 22.80
C ASN A 27 4.66 -17.18 22.38
N PHE A 28 4.40 -16.93 21.11
CA PHE A 28 4.13 -15.62 20.58
C PHE A 28 2.74 -15.11 21.00
N LEU A 29 1.74 -15.96 21.04
CA LEU A 29 0.38 -15.62 21.46
C LEU A 29 0.22 -15.49 22.97
N ALA A 30 0.87 -16.35 23.74
CA ALA A 30 0.93 -16.23 25.19
C ALA A 30 1.52 -14.87 25.61
N PHE A 31 2.48 -14.35 24.87
CA PHE A 31 3.05 -13.02 25.09
C PHE A 31 2.03 -11.88 24.85
N PHE A 32 1.04 -12.07 23.98
CA PHE A 32 -0.01 -11.08 23.71
C PHE A 32 -1.26 -11.25 24.60
N GLY A 33 -1.21 -12.13 25.60
CA GLY A 33 -2.35 -12.36 26.50
C GLY A 33 -3.55 -13.01 25.81
N VAL A 34 -3.38 -13.56 24.61
CA VAL A 34 -4.39 -14.36 23.94
C VAL A 34 -4.31 -15.77 24.51
N GLN A 35 -5.33 -16.19 25.27
CA GLN A 35 -5.39 -17.57 25.75
C GLN A 35 -5.48 -18.51 24.54
N SER A 36 -4.54 -19.45 24.48
CA SER A 36 -4.55 -20.51 23.48
C SER A 36 -5.86 -21.28 23.61
N GLY A 37 -6.76 -21.08 22.66
CA GLY A 37 -8.04 -21.81 22.59
C GLY A 37 -9.27 -20.99 22.19
N SER A 38 -9.22 -19.66 22.23
CA SER A 38 -10.40 -18.83 21.93
C SER A 38 -10.42 -18.19 20.53
N LEU A 39 -9.26 -17.92 19.93
CA LEU A 39 -9.17 -17.31 18.60
C LEU A 39 -8.04 -17.97 17.77
N PRO A 40 -8.21 -18.04 16.42
CA PRO A 40 -7.21 -18.65 15.54
C PRO A 40 -5.89 -17.85 15.52
N TYR A 41 -4.78 -18.56 15.34
CA TYR A 41 -3.46 -17.96 15.20
C TYR A 41 -3.33 -17.18 13.89
N VAL A 42 -2.70 -16.01 13.93
CA VAL A 42 -2.46 -15.20 12.75
C VAL A 42 -1.02 -15.35 12.30
N THR A 43 -0.85 -16.04 11.19
CA THR A 43 0.38 -16.01 10.38
C THR A 43 0.20 -15.02 9.22
N ILE A 44 1.26 -14.71 8.49
CA ILE A 44 1.15 -13.91 7.26
C ILE A 44 0.19 -14.60 6.27
N ASP A 45 0.34 -15.92 6.10
CA ASP A 45 -0.49 -16.69 5.17
C ASP A 45 -1.95 -16.71 5.61
N SER A 46 -2.23 -16.98 6.91
CA SER A 46 -3.61 -16.94 7.40
C SER A 46 -4.23 -15.54 7.37
N ALA A 47 -3.43 -14.48 7.59
CA ALA A 47 -3.92 -13.11 7.44
C ALA A 47 -4.31 -12.79 6.00
N LEU A 48 -3.56 -13.27 5.02
CA LEU A 48 -3.83 -13.07 3.60
C LEU A 48 -5.07 -13.84 3.10
N THR A 49 -5.59 -14.81 3.87
CA THR A 49 -6.90 -15.43 3.56
C THR A 49 -8.07 -14.47 3.83
N VAL A 50 -7.86 -13.42 4.63
CA VAL A 50 -8.86 -12.38 4.85
C VAL A 50 -8.85 -11.41 3.67
N PRO A 51 -9.97 -11.30 2.90
CA PRO A 51 -9.99 -10.51 1.65
C PRO A 51 -9.57 -9.06 1.83
N ALA A 52 -9.96 -8.43 2.94
CA ALA A 52 -9.60 -7.04 3.23
C ALA A 52 -8.09 -6.86 3.44
N VAL A 53 -7.41 -7.80 4.11
CA VAL A 53 -5.94 -7.78 4.28
C VAL A 53 -5.24 -7.99 2.94
N MET A 54 -5.68 -9.00 2.19
CA MET A 54 -5.12 -9.28 0.85
C MET A 54 -5.29 -8.07 -0.08
N ALA A 55 -6.47 -7.45 -0.09
CA ALA A 55 -6.74 -6.27 -0.90
C ALA A 55 -5.84 -5.10 -0.51
N ALA A 56 -5.69 -4.81 0.79
CA ALA A 56 -4.83 -3.74 1.28
C ALA A 56 -3.36 -3.94 0.88
N VAL A 57 -2.81 -5.13 1.15
CA VAL A 57 -1.43 -5.48 0.80
C VAL A 57 -1.20 -5.43 -0.71
N ALA A 58 -2.11 -6.02 -1.49
CA ALA A 58 -2.02 -6.03 -2.94
C ALA A 58 -2.13 -4.63 -3.55
N PHE A 59 -3.07 -3.82 -3.07
CA PHE A 59 -3.26 -2.45 -3.53
C PHE A 59 -2.01 -1.59 -3.28
N LEU A 60 -1.54 -1.53 -2.04
CA LEU A 60 -0.40 -0.70 -1.67
C LEU A 60 0.89 -1.15 -2.36
N SER A 61 1.18 -2.46 -2.37
CA SER A 61 2.41 -2.97 -2.96
C SER A 61 2.45 -2.77 -4.48
N ARG A 62 1.33 -2.95 -5.17
CA ARG A 62 1.25 -2.75 -6.63
C ARG A 62 1.28 -1.27 -7.00
N THR A 63 0.56 -0.43 -6.26
CA THR A 63 0.55 1.02 -6.51
C THR A 63 1.95 1.60 -6.37
N LEU A 64 2.66 1.32 -5.28
CA LEU A 64 4.02 1.79 -5.05
C LEU A 64 5.04 1.19 -6.04
N ALA A 65 4.87 -0.07 -6.44
CA ALA A 65 5.72 -0.70 -7.45
C ALA A 65 5.54 -0.08 -8.84
N ALA A 66 4.34 0.36 -9.18
CA ALA A 66 4.01 0.97 -10.47
C ALA A 66 4.52 2.40 -10.63
N VAL A 67 4.80 3.10 -9.53
CA VAL A 67 5.30 4.48 -9.57
C VAL A 67 6.71 4.51 -10.19
N PRO A 68 6.94 5.25 -11.28
CA PRO A 68 8.27 5.41 -11.86
C PRO A 68 9.23 6.12 -10.90
N ARG A 69 10.47 5.68 -10.90
CA ARG A 69 11.57 6.26 -10.10
C ARG A 69 12.70 6.63 -11.04
N HIS A 70 13.17 7.86 -10.96
CA HIS A 70 14.25 8.32 -11.79
C HIS A 70 15.38 8.91 -10.97
N ALA A 71 16.60 8.74 -11.46
CA ALA A 71 17.77 9.37 -10.88
C ALA A 71 17.99 10.74 -11.49
N TYR A 72 18.29 11.73 -10.64
CA TYR A 72 18.52 13.11 -11.02
C TYR A 72 19.87 13.60 -10.52
N ARG A 73 20.39 14.61 -11.19
CA ARG A 73 21.53 15.40 -10.76
C ARG A 73 21.14 16.86 -10.70
N ASP A 74 21.40 17.50 -9.59
CA ASP A 74 21.26 18.95 -9.46
C ASP A 74 22.32 19.65 -10.30
N THR A 75 21.89 20.58 -11.11
CA THR A 75 22.75 21.47 -11.91
C THR A 75 22.33 22.90 -11.66
N LYS A 76 23.16 23.86 -12.09
CA LYS A 76 22.82 25.28 -11.96
C LYS A 76 21.54 25.66 -12.72
N ASP A 77 21.19 24.89 -13.74
CA ASP A 77 20.04 25.12 -14.62
C ASP A 77 18.81 24.23 -14.19
N GLY A 78 18.87 23.64 -13.00
CA GLY A 78 17.82 22.75 -12.49
C GLY A 78 18.23 21.28 -12.46
N ALA A 79 17.30 20.41 -12.08
CA ALA A 79 17.51 18.98 -11.99
C ALA A 79 17.53 18.31 -13.37
N LYS A 80 18.61 17.59 -13.68
CA LYS A 80 18.73 16.82 -14.93
C LYS A 80 18.67 15.32 -14.64
N ARG A 81 17.85 14.59 -15.40
CA ARG A 81 17.73 13.13 -15.28
C ARG A 81 19.04 12.44 -15.67
N ILE A 82 19.47 11.47 -14.87
CA ILE A 82 20.67 10.66 -15.12
C ILE A 82 20.21 9.38 -15.81
N GLY A 83 20.71 9.15 -17.04
CA GLY A 83 20.51 7.89 -17.76
C GLY A 83 21.55 6.82 -17.39
N GLY A 84 21.56 5.73 -18.17
CA GLY A 84 22.54 4.66 -18.06
C GLY A 84 22.20 3.61 -17.00
N LYS A 85 23.20 2.90 -16.48
CA LYS A 85 23.04 1.74 -15.61
C LYS A 85 22.22 2.04 -14.33
N LEU A 86 22.44 3.21 -13.74
CA LEU A 86 21.70 3.61 -12.53
C LEU A 86 20.18 3.69 -12.79
N GLU A 87 19.78 4.28 -13.90
CA GLU A 87 18.37 4.34 -14.32
C GLU A 87 17.80 2.94 -14.56
N THR A 88 18.58 2.07 -15.21
CA THR A 88 18.17 0.68 -15.44
C THR A 88 17.92 -0.06 -14.12
N VAL A 89 18.83 0.07 -13.14
CA VAL A 89 18.69 -0.58 -11.83
C VAL A 89 17.50 -0.04 -11.04
N VAL A 90 17.24 1.27 -11.10
CA VAL A 90 16.19 1.90 -10.29
C VAL A 90 14.81 1.70 -10.91
N ASN A 91 14.68 1.85 -12.25
CA ASN A 91 13.39 1.91 -12.94
C ASN A 91 13.17 0.83 -14.00
N GLY A 92 14.22 0.21 -14.51
CA GLY A 92 14.15 -0.82 -15.55
C GLY A 92 14.15 -2.24 -14.99
N ALA A 93 15.34 -2.83 -14.90
CA ALA A 93 15.56 -4.17 -14.34
C ALA A 93 16.59 -4.08 -13.22
N PRO A 94 16.16 -4.21 -11.95
CA PRO A 94 17.05 -4.17 -10.79
C PRO A 94 18.10 -5.29 -10.79
N ASN A 95 17.80 -6.42 -11.40
CA ASN A 95 18.69 -7.56 -11.60
C ASN A 95 18.29 -8.37 -12.83
N ASP A 96 19.07 -9.38 -13.17
CA ASP A 96 18.84 -10.21 -14.36
C ASP A 96 17.60 -11.11 -14.28
N MET A 97 17.02 -11.27 -13.09
CA MET A 97 15.88 -12.18 -12.85
C MET A 97 14.53 -11.47 -12.74
N MET A 98 14.53 -10.17 -12.44
CA MET A 98 13.32 -9.43 -12.11
C MET A 98 13.28 -8.06 -12.79
N GLY A 99 12.14 -7.77 -13.45
CA GLY A 99 11.83 -6.40 -13.84
C GLY A 99 11.45 -5.54 -12.62
N SER A 100 11.50 -4.22 -12.79
CA SER A 100 11.27 -3.23 -11.74
C SER A 100 9.97 -3.46 -10.97
N PHE A 101 8.85 -3.64 -11.68
CA PHE A 101 7.54 -3.82 -11.03
C PHE A 101 7.52 -5.03 -10.08
N LYS A 102 7.98 -6.21 -10.55
CA LYS A 102 8.00 -7.44 -9.75
C LYS A 102 8.90 -7.31 -8.52
N PHE A 103 10.09 -6.71 -8.70
CA PHE A 103 11.04 -6.49 -7.62
C PHE A 103 10.47 -5.58 -6.53
N TRP A 104 9.97 -4.41 -6.92
CA TRP A 104 9.43 -3.46 -5.96
C TRP A 104 8.10 -3.91 -5.35
N GLN A 105 7.29 -4.67 -6.09
CA GLN A 105 6.10 -5.28 -5.51
C GLN A 105 6.47 -6.25 -4.38
N LEU A 106 7.46 -7.11 -4.60
CA LEU A 106 7.95 -8.04 -3.58
C LEU A 106 8.50 -7.30 -2.36
N PHE A 107 9.29 -6.25 -2.59
CA PHE A 107 9.82 -5.38 -1.53
C PHE A 107 8.70 -4.78 -0.67
N TRP A 108 7.70 -4.18 -1.30
CA TRP A 108 6.58 -3.56 -0.61
C TRP A 108 5.65 -4.59 0.06
N GLN A 109 5.49 -5.78 -0.51
CA GLN A 109 4.79 -6.86 0.15
C GLN A 109 5.44 -7.19 1.50
N GLY A 110 6.77 -7.24 1.57
CA GLY A 110 7.49 -7.41 2.83
C GLY A 110 7.15 -6.34 3.86
N VAL A 111 7.08 -5.07 3.43
CA VAL A 111 6.70 -3.94 4.30
C VAL A 111 5.28 -4.09 4.83
N PHE A 112 4.31 -4.40 3.97
CA PHE A 112 2.89 -4.43 4.34
C PHE A 112 2.42 -5.77 4.92
N THR A 113 3.26 -6.80 4.96
CA THR A 113 2.99 -8.06 5.66
C THR A 113 3.81 -8.19 6.94
N GLY A 114 5.08 -8.50 6.80
CA GLY A 114 6.01 -8.67 7.92
C GLY A 114 6.41 -7.37 8.61
N GLY A 115 6.24 -6.24 7.94
CA GLY A 115 6.55 -4.91 8.46
C GLY A 115 7.93 -4.38 8.08
N ARG A 116 8.59 -4.99 7.09
CA ARG A 116 9.90 -4.54 6.64
C ARG A 116 10.17 -4.97 5.19
N GLY A 117 10.73 -4.06 4.39
CA GLY A 117 11.25 -4.33 3.06
C GLY A 117 12.77 -4.26 3.08
N LEU A 118 13.44 -5.29 2.56
CA LEU A 118 14.89 -5.37 2.52
C LEU A 118 15.37 -5.68 1.10
N ALA A 119 16.44 -5.00 0.67
CA ALA A 119 17.11 -5.29 -0.59
C ALA A 119 18.63 -5.08 -0.45
N TYR A 120 19.40 -6.03 -0.96
CA TYR A 120 20.86 -5.93 -1.03
C TYR A 120 21.29 -5.16 -2.28
N ILE A 121 22.26 -4.29 -2.11
CA ILE A 121 22.86 -3.49 -3.17
C ILE A 121 24.18 -4.14 -3.56
N GLU A 122 24.21 -4.72 -4.72
CA GLU A 122 25.46 -5.24 -5.29
C GLU A 122 26.24 -4.10 -5.94
N ARG A 123 27.53 -3.99 -5.53
CA ARG A 123 28.42 -2.93 -6.00
C ARG A 123 29.59 -3.50 -6.76
N THR A 124 29.98 -2.80 -7.81
CA THR A 124 31.21 -3.00 -8.56
C THR A 124 32.10 -1.76 -8.48
N PRO A 125 33.36 -1.81 -8.90
CA PRO A 125 34.22 -0.64 -8.98
C PRO A 125 33.63 0.49 -9.84
N GLN A 126 32.71 0.17 -10.76
CA GLN A 126 32.01 1.13 -11.62
C GLN A 126 30.78 1.76 -10.95
N GLY A 127 30.38 1.26 -9.79
CA GLY A 127 29.22 1.74 -9.04
C GLY A 127 28.22 0.65 -8.70
N ILE A 128 26.94 1.02 -8.61
CA ILE A 128 25.85 0.10 -8.30
C ILE A 128 25.58 -0.78 -9.52
N ASP A 129 25.58 -2.08 -9.31
CA ASP A 129 25.41 -3.08 -10.35
C ASP A 129 23.98 -3.62 -10.41
N SER A 130 23.49 -4.10 -9.31
CA SER A 130 22.17 -4.72 -9.21
C SER A 130 21.57 -4.59 -7.80
N LEU A 131 20.27 -4.88 -7.68
CA LEU A 131 19.54 -4.98 -6.42
C LEU A 131 18.95 -6.39 -6.28
N TRP A 132 19.13 -6.99 -5.12
CA TRP A 132 18.63 -8.32 -4.81
C TRP A 132 17.66 -8.29 -3.64
N PRO A 133 16.49 -8.94 -3.72
CA PRO A 133 15.57 -8.98 -2.62
C PRO A 133 16.15 -9.81 -1.48
N MET A 134 15.98 -9.33 -0.24
CA MET A 134 16.31 -10.08 0.97
C MET A 134 15.02 -10.40 1.71
N ASP A 135 14.84 -11.64 2.10
CA ASP A 135 13.66 -12.06 2.89
C ASP A 135 13.78 -11.50 4.32
N PRO A 136 12.89 -10.57 4.74
CA PRO A 136 12.95 -10.01 6.09
C PRO A 136 12.75 -11.05 7.19
N THR A 137 12.06 -12.16 6.90
CA THR A 137 11.81 -13.22 7.88
C THR A 137 13.05 -14.06 8.18
N LYS A 138 14.01 -14.10 7.22
CA LYS A 138 15.28 -14.83 7.32
C LYS A 138 16.45 -13.91 7.63
N THR A 139 16.21 -12.59 7.74
CA THR A 139 17.28 -11.61 7.97
C THR A 139 17.33 -11.21 9.43
N VAL A 140 18.49 -11.38 10.05
CA VAL A 140 18.77 -10.97 11.42
C VAL A 140 19.51 -9.65 11.40
N ILE A 141 18.99 -8.65 12.12
CA ILE A 141 19.59 -7.32 12.20
C ILE A 141 20.23 -7.14 13.57
N LYS A 142 21.51 -6.85 13.57
CA LYS A 142 22.33 -6.72 14.78
C LYS A 142 23.02 -5.36 14.81
N ARG A 143 23.29 -4.87 16.00
CA ARG A 143 24.19 -3.73 16.20
C ARG A 143 25.54 -4.26 16.72
N VAL A 144 26.58 -3.98 15.98
CA VAL A 144 27.97 -4.29 16.35
C VAL A 144 28.70 -2.96 16.55
N GLY A 145 28.88 -2.57 17.82
CA GLY A 145 29.36 -1.24 18.14
C GLY A 145 28.40 -0.15 17.66
N MET A 146 28.87 0.74 16.81
CA MET A 146 28.06 1.81 16.18
C MET A 146 27.49 1.43 14.80
N ARG A 147 27.78 0.23 14.30
CA ARG A 147 27.34 -0.22 12.98
C ARG A 147 26.15 -1.17 13.08
N ILE A 148 25.28 -1.11 12.10
CA ILE A 148 24.18 -2.04 11.91
C ILE A 148 24.67 -3.07 10.86
N VAL A 149 24.50 -4.34 11.18
CA VAL A 149 24.88 -5.47 10.31
C VAL A 149 23.66 -6.32 10.07
N TYR A 150 23.45 -6.72 8.83
CA TYR A 150 22.38 -7.61 8.40
C TYR A 150 22.96 -8.98 8.12
N GLN A 151 22.45 -10.01 8.79
CA GLN A 151 22.82 -11.38 8.56
C GLN A 151 21.73 -12.10 7.77
N PHE A 152 22.05 -12.52 6.55
CA PHE A 152 21.12 -13.23 5.66
C PHE A 152 21.87 -14.39 5.00
N GLU A 153 21.27 -15.60 4.97
CA GLU A 153 21.84 -16.81 4.38
C GLU A 153 23.31 -17.06 4.77
N ASN A 154 23.60 -16.93 6.07
CA ASN A 154 24.95 -17.10 6.65
C ASN A 154 26.02 -16.09 6.18
N LYS A 155 25.62 -15.02 5.52
CA LYS A 155 26.49 -13.90 5.16
C LYS A 155 26.12 -12.66 5.96
N GLU A 156 27.12 -11.84 6.24
CA GLU A 156 26.94 -10.54 6.87
C GLU A 156 27.06 -9.44 5.82
N TYR A 157 26.14 -8.49 5.89
CA TYR A 157 26.07 -7.32 5.00
C TYR A 157 26.12 -6.06 5.84
N ASP A 158 26.92 -5.10 5.42
CA ASP A 158 26.98 -3.79 6.06
C ASP A 158 25.69 -2.99 5.75
N ALA A 159 25.32 -2.12 6.66
CA ALA A 159 24.15 -1.27 6.47
C ALA A 159 24.25 -0.33 5.25
N THR A 160 25.44 -0.05 4.75
CA THR A 160 25.65 0.73 3.52
C THR A 160 25.17 0.03 2.27
N ASP A 161 25.10 -1.30 2.31
CA ASP A 161 24.77 -2.14 1.16
C ASP A 161 23.36 -2.77 1.26
N VAL A 162 22.55 -2.31 2.20
CA VAL A 162 21.18 -2.78 2.37
C VAL A 162 20.21 -1.61 2.37
N ILE A 163 19.22 -1.65 1.48
CA ILE A 163 18.03 -0.78 1.52
C ILE A 163 17.09 -1.38 2.56
N ASP A 164 16.67 -0.59 3.53
CA ASP A 164 15.88 -1.05 4.68
C ASP A 164 14.73 -0.07 4.98
N VAL A 165 13.51 -0.44 4.58
CA VAL A 165 12.31 0.35 4.84
C VAL A 165 11.41 -0.40 5.81
N PRO A 166 11.35 -0.01 7.08
CA PRO A 166 10.43 -0.56 8.06
C PRO A 166 9.05 0.09 7.97
N PHE A 167 8.00 -0.68 8.29
CA PHE A 167 6.64 -0.14 8.42
C PHE A 167 6.56 0.89 9.55
N MET A 168 7.08 0.55 10.72
CA MET A 168 7.19 1.44 11.86
C MET A 168 8.34 0.97 12.75
N LEU A 169 9.31 1.82 13.01
CA LEU A 169 10.43 1.49 13.89
C LEU A 169 10.03 1.49 15.36
N LYS A 170 10.61 0.58 16.13
CA LYS A 170 10.58 0.63 17.58
C LYS A 170 11.63 1.64 18.10
N PRO A 171 11.51 2.13 19.35
CA PRO A 171 12.44 3.12 19.91
C PRO A 171 13.92 2.71 19.87
N CYS A 172 14.22 1.40 19.82
CA CYS A 172 15.60 0.92 19.69
C CYS A 172 16.24 1.22 18.31
N GLY A 173 15.47 1.64 17.30
CA GLY A 173 15.93 1.94 15.96
C GLY A 173 16.34 0.73 15.11
N LEU A 174 16.26 -0.48 15.64
CA LEU A 174 16.63 -1.72 14.92
C LEU A 174 15.42 -2.59 14.58
N ARG A 175 14.46 -2.60 15.48
CA ARG A 175 13.28 -3.46 15.41
C ARG A 175 12.11 -2.68 14.86
N HIS A 176 11.12 -3.39 14.34
CA HIS A 176 9.93 -2.78 13.73
C HIS A 176 8.64 -3.38 14.27
N TYR A 177 7.54 -2.70 14.00
CA TYR A 177 6.19 -3.22 14.15
C TYR A 177 5.68 -3.60 12.76
N GLY A 178 5.16 -4.83 12.62
CA GLY A 178 4.48 -5.26 11.41
C GLY A 178 2.97 -4.95 11.45
N PRO A 179 2.33 -4.56 10.34
CA PRO A 179 0.90 -4.24 10.31
C PRO A 179 0.03 -5.44 10.64
N ILE A 180 0.26 -6.61 10.07
CA ILE A 180 -0.47 -7.85 10.37
C ILE A 180 -0.39 -8.18 11.85
N HIS A 181 0.81 -8.08 12.42
CA HIS A 181 1.04 -8.35 13.82
C HIS A 181 0.27 -7.36 14.74
N LYS A 182 0.27 -6.07 14.39
CA LYS A 182 -0.45 -5.05 15.19
C LYS A 182 -1.95 -5.14 15.02
N ALA A 183 -2.44 -5.52 13.85
CA ALA A 183 -3.85 -5.76 13.57
C ALA A 183 -4.30 -7.19 13.90
N SER A 184 -3.48 -8.01 14.59
CA SER A 184 -3.74 -9.43 14.79
C SER A 184 -5.12 -9.74 15.40
N LYS A 185 -5.58 -8.96 16.39
CA LYS A 185 -6.90 -9.14 17.00
C LYS A 185 -8.04 -8.90 16.02
N ALA A 186 -7.93 -7.87 15.19
CA ALA A 186 -8.90 -7.58 14.15
C ALA A 186 -8.94 -8.68 13.08
N ILE A 187 -7.77 -9.15 12.67
CA ILE A 187 -7.63 -10.22 11.69
C ILE A 187 -8.15 -11.56 12.27
N GLN A 188 -7.83 -11.89 13.53
CA GLN A 188 -8.35 -13.07 14.21
C GLN A 188 -9.88 -13.08 14.23
N LEU A 189 -10.49 -11.95 14.57
CA LEU A 189 -11.95 -11.83 14.57
C LEU A 189 -12.52 -12.01 13.17
N ALA A 190 -11.89 -11.44 12.14
CA ALA A 190 -12.31 -11.62 10.76
C ALA A 190 -12.24 -13.10 10.31
N ILE A 191 -11.17 -13.81 10.67
CA ILE A 191 -11.03 -15.25 10.40
C ILE A 191 -12.14 -16.03 11.12
N ALA A 192 -12.33 -15.80 12.43
CA ALA A 192 -13.35 -16.48 13.22
C ALA A 192 -14.78 -16.24 12.68
N MET A 193 -15.08 -15.03 12.21
CA MET A 193 -16.34 -14.71 11.56
C MET A 193 -16.54 -15.45 10.24
N ASN A 194 -15.47 -15.58 9.43
CA ASN A 194 -15.51 -16.33 8.19
C ASN A 194 -15.72 -17.82 8.45
N ASP A 195 -15.02 -18.39 9.43
CA ASP A 195 -15.14 -19.79 9.81
C ASP A 195 -16.54 -20.09 10.36
N TYR A 196 -17.06 -19.20 11.21
CA TYR A 196 -18.44 -19.33 11.73
C TYR A 196 -19.47 -19.31 10.59
N GLY A 197 -19.37 -18.32 9.69
CA GLY A 197 -20.26 -18.22 8.54
C GLY A 197 -20.17 -19.45 7.62
N SER A 198 -18.96 -19.88 7.31
CA SER A 198 -18.71 -21.07 6.48
C SER A 198 -19.32 -22.33 7.10
N ASN A 199 -19.08 -22.56 8.38
CA ASN A 199 -19.63 -23.71 9.12
C ASN A 199 -21.15 -23.67 9.20
N PHE A 200 -21.72 -22.48 9.41
CA PHE A 200 -23.17 -22.29 9.44
C PHE A 200 -23.81 -22.67 8.10
N PHE A 201 -23.28 -22.13 6.99
CA PHE A 201 -23.82 -22.45 5.66
C PHE A 201 -23.53 -23.88 5.22
N ALA A 202 -22.36 -24.43 5.54
CA ALA A 202 -22.04 -25.84 5.31
C ALA A 202 -22.99 -26.77 6.08
N GLY A 203 -23.44 -26.33 7.28
CA GLY A 203 -24.48 -27.02 8.09
C GLY A 203 -25.90 -26.89 7.56
N GLY A 204 -26.11 -26.26 6.39
CA GLY A 204 -27.42 -26.04 5.79
C GLY A 204 -28.16 -24.80 6.28
N GLY A 205 -27.44 -23.85 6.91
CA GLY A 205 -28.02 -22.60 7.41
C GLY A 205 -28.94 -22.74 8.62
N VAL A 206 -28.89 -23.88 9.28
CA VAL A 206 -29.71 -24.15 10.51
C VAL A 206 -28.87 -23.82 11.74
N PRO A 207 -29.34 -22.93 12.62
CA PRO A 207 -28.63 -22.64 13.86
C PRO A 207 -28.57 -23.91 14.73
N PRO A 208 -27.58 -24.06 15.63
CA PRO A 208 -27.53 -25.15 16.58
C PRO A 208 -28.83 -25.24 17.32
N LEU A 209 -29.38 -26.45 17.38
CA LEU A 209 -30.66 -26.72 18.02
C LEU A 209 -30.46 -27.45 19.35
N ALA A 210 -31.13 -27.01 20.38
CA ALA A 210 -31.25 -27.75 21.63
C ALA A 210 -32.59 -28.50 21.67
N LEU A 211 -32.53 -29.78 22.04
CA LEU A 211 -33.72 -30.54 22.37
C LEU A 211 -34.08 -30.22 23.82
N VAL A 212 -35.23 -29.62 24.02
CA VAL A 212 -35.78 -29.29 25.36
C VAL A 212 -36.98 -30.17 25.59
N GLY A 213 -36.98 -30.93 26.71
CA GLY A 213 -38.08 -31.82 27.07
C GLY A 213 -37.64 -32.90 28.05
N PRO A 214 -38.51 -33.85 28.35
CA PRO A 214 -38.19 -34.98 29.24
C PRO A 214 -37.12 -35.86 28.55
N LEU A 215 -35.89 -35.73 29.02
CA LEU A 215 -34.76 -36.54 28.53
C LEU A 215 -34.76 -37.90 29.25
N PRO A 216 -34.39 -39.00 28.56
CA PRO A 216 -34.25 -40.31 29.19
C PRO A 216 -33.21 -40.24 30.30
N GLN A 217 -33.52 -40.87 31.45
CA GLN A 217 -32.60 -40.95 32.58
C GLN A 217 -31.52 -42.02 32.34
N GLY A 218 -30.26 -41.65 32.52
CA GLY A 218 -29.07 -42.49 32.36
C GLY A 218 -28.16 -42.12 31.20
N SER A 219 -26.87 -42.27 31.42
CA SER A 219 -25.84 -41.87 30.44
C SER A 219 -25.96 -42.56 29.08
N ASP A 220 -26.32 -43.83 29.07
CA ASP A 220 -26.44 -44.63 27.84
C ASP A 220 -27.73 -44.33 27.08
N ALA A 221 -28.82 -44.00 27.79
CA ALA A 221 -30.08 -43.57 27.20
C ALA A 221 -29.93 -42.19 26.54
N LEU A 222 -29.19 -41.24 27.15
CA LEU A 222 -28.84 -39.93 26.60
C LEU A 222 -27.98 -40.04 25.34
N LYS A 223 -26.97 -40.94 25.33
CA LYS A 223 -26.14 -41.19 24.16
C LYS A 223 -26.97 -41.73 22.99
N ARG A 224 -27.83 -42.72 23.22
CA ARG A 224 -28.73 -43.27 22.18
C ARG A 224 -29.67 -42.20 21.62
N ALA A 225 -30.28 -41.38 22.47
CA ALA A 225 -31.15 -40.30 22.03
C ALA A 225 -30.39 -39.28 21.18
N HIS A 226 -29.17 -38.96 21.55
CA HIS A 226 -28.29 -38.07 20.76
C HIS A 226 -27.93 -38.66 19.38
N GLU A 227 -27.58 -39.95 19.34
CA GLU A 227 -27.27 -40.67 18.10
C GLU A 227 -28.48 -40.78 17.18
N ASP A 228 -29.65 -41.05 17.73
CA ASP A 228 -30.89 -41.14 16.95
C ASP A 228 -31.32 -39.82 16.36
N ILE A 229 -31.17 -38.70 17.10
CA ILE A 229 -31.43 -37.36 16.62
C ILE A 229 -30.41 -37.00 15.52
N LYS A 230 -29.13 -37.30 15.74
CA LYS A 230 -28.10 -37.06 14.73
C LYS A 230 -28.38 -37.81 13.43
N ARG A 231 -28.78 -39.12 13.53
CA ARG A 231 -29.13 -39.94 12.39
C ARG A 231 -30.38 -39.42 11.66
N ALA A 232 -31.38 -38.93 12.40
CA ALA A 232 -32.58 -38.33 11.84
C ALA A 232 -32.26 -37.03 11.05
N ILE A 233 -31.39 -36.17 11.60
CA ILE A 233 -30.94 -34.96 10.95
C ILE A 233 -30.13 -35.29 9.67
N GLU A 234 -29.23 -36.25 9.72
CA GLU A 234 -28.44 -36.70 8.57
C GLU A 234 -29.33 -37.31 7.48
N SER A 235 -30.32 -38.12 7.86
CA SER A 235 -31.29 -38.67 6.93
C SER A 235 -32.18 -37.59 6.29
N ALA A 236 -32.62 -36.61 7.06
CA ALA A 236 -33.40 -35.48 6.53
C ALA A 236 -32.58 -34.63 5.54
N LYS A 237 -31.29 -34.41 5.84
CA LYS A 237 -30.36 -33.73 4.94
C LYS A 237 -30.15 -34.51 3.63
N ALA A 238 -29.94 -35.83 3.72
CA ALA A 238 -29.73 -36.69 2.56
C ALA A 238 -30.96 -36.75 1.61
N ASN A 239 -32.16 -36.69 2.19
CA ASN A 239 -33.42 -36.78 1.45
C ASN A 239 -34.01 -35.41 1.10
N SER A 240 -33.30 -34.29 1.34
CA SER A 240 -33.80 -32.92 1.18
C SER A 240 -35.14 -32.67 1.90
N SER A 241 -35.44 -33.45 2.95
CA SER A 241 -36.65 -33.32 3.75
C SER A 241 -36.42 -32.25 4.82
N GLN A 242 -37.29 -31.26 4.87
CA GLN A 242 -37.25 -30.20 5.88
C GLN A 242 -37.95 -30.60 7.20
N ILE A 243 -38.52 -31.80 7.27
CA ILE A 243 -39.31 -32.28 8.38
C ILE A 243 -38.66 -33.55 8.95
N PHE A 244 -38.38 -33.56 10.23
CA PHE A 244 -37.99 -34.76 10.99
C PHE A 244 -38.84 -34.92 12.23
N PRO A 245 -39.19 -36.15 12.61
CA PRO A 245 -40.03 -36.41 13.76
C PRO A 245 -39.28 -36.10 15.05
N ILE A 246 -39.95 -35.39 15.95
CA ILE A 246 -39.48 -35.10 17.30
C ILE A 246 -40.26 -36.01 18.25
N PRO A 247 -39.59 -36.64 19.24
CA PRO A 247 -40.31 -37.44 20.27
C PRO A 247 -41.36 -36.60 20.97
N PRO A 248 -42.55 -37.21 21.31
CA PRO A 248 -43.61 -36.49 21.99
C PRO A 248 -43.13 -35.84 23.30
N GLY A 249 -43.52 -34.58 23.54
CA GLY A 249 -43.12 -33.84 24.73
C GLY A 249 -41.79 -33.14 24.64
N ASN A 250 -41.05 -33.27 23.51
CA ASN A 250 -39.81 -32.53 23.26
C ASN A 250 -40.06 -31.40 22.28
N GLU A 251 -39.29 -30.33 22.42
CA GLU A 251 -39.30 -29.14 21.55
C GLU A 251 -37.86 -28.83 21.12
N LEU A 252 -37.67 -28.46 19.84
CA LEU A 252 -36.39 -27.97 19.36
C LEU A 252 -36.36 -26.46 19.50
N LYS A 253 -35.40 -25.96 20.26
CA LYS A 253 -35.14 -24.54 20.38
C LYS A 253 -33.80 -24.19 19.74
N PRO A 254 -33.72 -23.14 18.90
CA PRO A 254 -32.47 -22.68 18.42
C PRO A 254 -31.60 -22.18 19.59
N VAL A 255 -30.36 -22.67 19.66
CA VAL A 255 -29.38 -22.27 20.65
C VAL A 255 -28.27 -21.53 19.90
N GLY A 256 -28.02 -20.29 20.25
CA GLY A 256 -27.03 -19.50 19.63
C GLY A 256 -27.61 -18.32 18.84
N MET A 257 -26.74 -17.53 18.27
CA MET A 257 -27.11 -16.34 17.51
C MET A 257 -27.36 -16.72 16.05
N ASP A 258 -28.58 -16.43 15.57
CA ASP A 258 -28.85 -16.46 14.13
C ASP A 258 -28.02 -15.39 13.43
N PRO A 259 -27.18 -15.74 12.44
CA PRO A 259 -26.37 -14.75 11.71
C PRO A 259 -27.17 -13.60 11.11
N ALA A 260 -28.43 -13.86 10.68
CA ALA A 260 -29.34 -12.83 10.18
C ALA A 260 -29.83 -11.90 11.27
N LYS A 261 -30.04 -12.42 12.50
CA LYS A 261 -30.44 -11.63 13.68
C LYS A 261 -29.25 -10.99 14.39
N GLY A 262 -28.03 -11.52 14.18
CA GLY A 262 -26.81 -11.10 14.86
C GLY A 262 -26.09 -9.94 14.23
N GLN A 263 -26.69 -9.22 13.26
CA GLN A 263 -26.04 -8.10 12.56
C GLN A 263 -24.64 -8.49 12.00
N MET A 264 -24.49 -9.76 11.60
CA MET A 264 -23.20 -10.30 11.16
C MET A 264 -22.65 -9.56 9.93
N VAL A 265 -23.52 -9.07 9.05
CA VAL A 265 -23.12 -8.30 7.87
C VAL A 265 -22.50 -6.97 8.29
N GLU A 266 -23.12 -6.26 9.22
CA GLU A 266 -22.61 -5.01 9.76
C GLU A 266 -21.28 -5.20 10.50
N ALA A 267 -21.20 -6.26 11.31
CA ALA A 267 -19.97 -6.60 12.03
C ALA A 267 -18.81 -6.93 11.07
N ARG A 268 -19.06 -7.69 9.99
CA ARG A 268 -18.05 -7.99 8.96
C ARG A 268 -17.59 -6.72 8.22
N ARG A 269 -18.53 -5.81 7.97
CA ARG A 269 -18.22 -4.53 7.35
C ARG A 269 -17.36 -3.66 8.27
N PHE A 270 -17.76 -3.51 9.53
CA PHE A 270 -16.94 -2.82 10.53
C PHE A 270 -15.54 -3.43 10.63
N GLN A 271 -15.43 -4.76 10.54
CA GLN A 271 -14.14 -5.44 10.55
C GLN A 271 -13.28 -5.10 9.33
N THR A 272 -13.89 -4.94 8.15
CA THR A 272 -13.19 -4.47 6.95
C THR A 272 -12.66 -3.04 7.13
N GLU A 273 -13.45 -2.16 7.75
CA GLU A 273 -13.03 -0.80 8.08
C GLU A 273 -11.88 -0.77 9.10
N GLU A 274 -11.90 -1.64 10.12
CA GLU A 274 -10.81 -1.77 11.11
C GLU A 274 -9.49 -2.21 10.44
N ILE A 275 -9.57 -3.15 9.51
CA ILE A 275 -8.42 -3.59 8.72
C ILE A 275 -7.95 -2.45 7.82
N ALA A 276 -8.84 -1.76 7.12
CA ALA A 276 -8.50 -0.60 6.29
C ALA A 276 -7.78 0.48 7.09
N ARG A 277 -8.27 0.76 8.30
CA ARG A 277 -7.69 1.74 9.24
C ARG A 277 -6.27 1.35 9.66
N SER A 278 -5.99 0.06 9.84
CA SER A 278 -4.65 -0.42 10.20
C SER A 278 -3.61 -0.21 9.09
N TYR A 279 -4.06 -0.13 7.83
CA TYR A 279 -3.25 0.21 6.66
C TYR A 279 -3.37 1.67 6.24
N GLN A 280 -4.14 2.48 6.98
CA GLN A 280 -4.42 3.89 6.67
C GLN A 280 -5.10 4.09 5.30
N LEU A 281 -5.81 3.05 4.83
CA LEU A 281 -6.53 3.07 3.56
C LEU A 281 -7.99 3.51 3.78
N PRO A 282 -8.52 4.44 2.97
CA PRO A 282 -9.95 4.62 2.90
C PRO A 282 -10.65 3.31 2.47
N PRO A 283 -11.78 2.93 3.09
CA PRO A 283 -12.46 1.67 2.79
C PRO A 283 -12.85 1.48 1.32
N VAL A 284 -13.06 2.56 0.57
CA VAL A 284 -13.36 2.53 -0.86
C VAL A 284 -12.29 1.80 -1.69
N PHE A 285 -11.01 1.86 -1.29
CA PHE A 285 -9.92 1.16 -1.96
C PHE A 285 -9.88 -0.35 -1.63
N LEU A 286 -10.65 -0.78 -0.63
CA LEU A 286 -10.94 -2.18 -0.34
C LEU A 286 -12.28 -2.64 -0.95
N GLN A 287 -12.82 -1.86 -1.91
CA GLN A 287 -14.10 -2.10 -2.62
C GLN A 287 -15.35 -2.01 -1.72
N ASP A 288 -15.28 -1.35 -0.57
CA ASP A 288 -16.46 -0.96 0.17
C ASP A 288 -16.98 0.39 -0.33
N LEU A 289 -17.95 0.34 -1.25
CA LEU A 289 -18.51 1.51 -1.93
C LEU A 289 -19.71 2.14 -1.18
N THR A 290 -20.02 1.70 0.00
CA THR A 290 -21.26 2.07 0.72
C THR A 290 -21.32 3.56 1.03
N HIS A 291 -20.19 4.23 1.15
CA HIS A 291 -20.09 5.68 1.40
C HIS A 291 -19.38 6.43 0.27
N GLY A 292 -19.19 5.81 -0.90
CA GLY A 292 -18.51 6.40 -2.05
C GLY A 292 -19.48 7.12 -2.99
N THR A 293 -19.40 8.44 -3.06
CA THR A 293 -19.92 9.21 -4.21
C THR A 293 -18.78 9.51 -5.17
N MET A 294 -19.04 9.70 -6.46
CA MET A 294 -18.02 9.99 -7.47
C MET A 294 -17.11 11.18 -7.06
N ALA A 295 -17.70 12.28 -6.60
CA ALA A 295 -16.96 13.47 -6.17
C ALA A 295 -16.06 13.20 -4.94
N ASN A 296 -16.51 12.38 -3.99
CA ASN A 296 -15.71 11.99 -2.84
C ASN A 296 -14.54 11.07 -3.23
N THR A 297 -14.71 10.26 -4.28
CA THR A 297 -13.68 9.29 -4.71
C THR A 297 -12.46 10.00 -5.29
N GLU A 298 -12.64 11.08 -6.05
CA GLU A 298 -11.52 11.87 -6.59
C GLU A 298 -10.74 12.56 -5.47
N GLN A 299 -11.43 13.16 -4.52
CA GLN A 299 -10.79 13.78 -3.35
C GLN A 299 -10.08 12.75 -2.48
N GLN A 300 -10.68 11.57 -2.27
CA GLN A 300 -10.04 10.47 -1.54
C GLN A 300 -8.80 9.94 -2.26
N ASN A 301 -8.81 9.87 -3.59
CA ASN A 301 -7.64 9.50 -4.37
C ASN A 301 -6.49 10.51 -4.21
N LEU A 302 -6.79 11.81 -4.26
CA LEU A 302 -5.80 12.86 -4.02
C LEU A 302 -5.21 12.76 -2.60
N MET A 303 -6.07 12.59 -1.59
CA MET A 303 -5.63 12.39 -0.19
C MET A 303 -4.78 11.14 -0.03
N LEU A 304 -5.14 10.03 -0.69
CA LEU A 304 -4.36 8.79 -0.69
C LEU A 304 -2.94 9.03 -1.24
N VAL A 305 -2.84 9.72 -2.38
CA VAL A 305 -1.54 9.99 -3.00
C VAL A 305 -0.70 10.92 -2.12
N GLN A 306 -1.29 12.01 -1.61
CA GLN A 306 -0.56 13.00 -0.81
C GLN A 306 -0.15 12.49 0.58
N HIS A 307 -1.05 11.78 1.26
CA HIS A 307 -0.87 11.44 2.68
C HIS A 307 -0.42 10.00 2.94
N LEU A 308 -0.52 9.11 1.95
CA LEU A 308 -0.09 7.73 2.13
C LEU A 308 1.00 7.32 1.13
N ILE A 309 0.71 7.35 -0.17
CA ILE A 309 1.65 6.89 -1.19
C ILE A 309 2.91 7.77 -1.23
N GLY A 310 2.74 9.10 -1.17
CA GLY A 310 3.86 10.05 -1.15
C GLY A 310 4.79 9.87 0.05
N GLN A 311 4.25 9.54 1.22
CA GLN A 311 5.07 9.28 2.42
C GLN A 311 5.90 8.00 2.29
N TRP A 312 5.32 6.91 1.76
CA TRP A 312 6.05 5.68 1.49
C TRP A 312 7.09 5.85 0.38
N ALA A 313 6.74 6.57 -0.68
CA ALA A 313 7.68 6.93 -1.74
C ALA A 313 8.86 7.71 -1.15
N LYS A 314 8.60 8.71 -0.30
CA LYS A 314 9.63 9.50 0.37
C LYS A 314 10.51 8.67 1.29
N ALA A 315 9.95 7.74 2.05
CA ALA A 315 10.72 6.84 2.92
C ALA A 315 11.71 5.98 2.13
N LEU A 316 11.28 5.47 0.97
CA LEU A 316 12.17 4.72 0.08
C LEU A 316 13.21 5.61 -0.59
N GLU A 317 12.84 6.81 -1.03
CA GLU A 317 13.77 7.79 -1.60
C GLU A 317 14.89 8.14 -0.64
N ASP A 318 14.57 8.47 0.60
CA ASP A 318 15.55 8.83 1.60
C ASP A 318 16.54 7.70 1.87
N GLU A 319 16.03 6.46 1.94
CA GLU A 319 16.86 5.30 2.14
C GLU A 319 17.75 5.01 0.91
N ILE A 320 17.19 5.02 -0.29
CA ILE A 320 17.96 4.85 -1.54
C ILE A 320 19.02 5.95 -1.66
N ASN A 321 18.65 7.20 -1.44
CA ASN A 321 19.56 8.34 -1.60
C ASN A 321 20.73 8.25 -0.61
N LEU A 322 20.44 7.87 0.63
CA LEU A 322 21.49 7.65 1.64
C LEU A 322 22.46 6.53 1.23
N LYS A 323 21.92 5.41 0.71
CA LYS A 323 22.73 4.23 0.36
C LYS A 323 23.46 4.41 -0.97
N PHE A 324 22.85 5.04 -1.96
CA PHE A 324 23.43 5.18 -3.30
C PHE A 324 24.45 6.31 -3.39
N PHE A 325 24.15 7.44 -2.77
CA PHE A 325 24.94 8.66 -2.93
C PHE A 325 25.60 9.13 -1.63
N GLY A 326 25.27 8.49 -0.51
CA GLY A 326 25.80 8.89 0.79
C GLY A 326 25.19 10.21 1.28
N ARG A 327 25.96 10.94 2.10
CA ARG A 327 25.54 12.21 2.71
C ARG A 327 25.87 13.43 1.84
N THR A 328 26.49 13.22 0.69
CA THR A 328 26.87 14.29 -0.24
C THR A 328 25.74 14.56 -1.22
N GLY A 329 25.28 15.81 -1.29
CA GLY A 329 24.21 16.23 -2.18
C GLY A 329 24.59 16.23 -3.68
N GLY A 330 23.63 16.56 -4.52
CA GLY A 330 23.79 16.79 -5.96
C GLY A 330 23.37 15.62 -6.85
N ARG A 331 23.07 14.45 -6.29
CA ARG A 331 22.39 13.34 -6.97
C ARG A 331 21.34 12.75 -6.07
N TYR A 332 20.20 12.39 -6.63
CA TYR A 332 19.10 11.79 -5.89
C TYR A 332 18.20 10.96 -6.81
N VAL A 333 17.46 10.03 -6.21
CA VAL A 333 16.36 9.29 -6.83
C VAL A 333 15.06 9.90 -6.32
N SER A 334 14.10 10.11 -7.19
CA SER A 334 12.77 10.57 -6.83
C SER A 334 11.68 9.83 -7.60
N HIS A 335 10.53 9.65 -6.96
CA HIS A 335 9.35 9.06 -7.58
C HIS A 335 8.58 10.12 -8.35
N VAL A 336 8.00 9.71 -9.48
CA VAL A 336 7.12 10.58 -10.27
C VAL A 336 5.67 10.22 -9.93
N LEU A 337 5.11 10.96 -8.98
CA LEU A 337 3.73 10.72 -8.49
C LEU A 337 2.65 11.35 -9.38
N ASP A 338 3.03 12.21 -10.32
CA ASP A 338 2.11 12.92 -11.22
C ASP A 338 1.17 11.97 -11.96
N GLY A 339 1.66 10.76 -12.29
CA GLY A 339 0.86 9.73 -12.92
C GLY A 339 -0.34 9.25 -12.09
N LEU A 340 -0.21 9.23 -10.76
CA LEU A 340 -1.28 8.85 -9.84
C LEU A 340 -2.27 10.01 -9.55
N MET A 341 -1.78 11.25 -9.65
CA MET A 341 -2.59 12.46 -9.47
C MET A 341 -3.28 12.90 -10.77
N ARG A 342 -3.05 12.17 -11.87
CA ARG A 342 -3.68 12.45 -13.15
C ARG A 342 -5.19 12.30 -13.01
N GLY A 343 -5.86 13.43 -12.87
CA GLY A 343 -7.31 13.53 -13.04
C GLY A 343 -7.74 13.11 -14.45
N ASP A 344 -8.99 13.33 -14.76
CA ASP A 344 -9.54 13.16 -16.09
C ASP A 344 -8.64 13.79 -17.17
N PHE A 345 -8.58 13.15 -18.33
CA PHE A 345 -7.78 13.58 -19.50
C PHE A 345 -8.05 15.06 -19.84
N VAL A 346 -9.29 15.51 -19.73
CA VAL A 346 -9.71 16.89 -19.99
C VAL A 346 -9.01 17.86 -19.03
N SER A 347 -9.12 17.62 -17.73
CA SER A 347 -8.49 18.46 -16.68
C SER A 347 -6.97 18.55 -16.86
N ARG A 348 -6.34 17.45 -17.25
CA ARG A 348 -4.90 17.42 -17.53
C ARG A 348 -4.52 18.27 -18.76
N MET A 349 -5.27 18.13 -19.86
CA MET A 349 -5.04 18.92 -21.06
C MET A 349 -5.26 20.41 -20.82
N GLU A 350 -6.28 20.78 -20.04
CA GLU A 350 -6.51 22.15 -19.63
C GLU A 350 -5.38 22.70 -18.76
N GLY A 351 -4.87 21.91 -17.81
CA GLY A 351 -3.72 22.29 -16.99
C GLY A 351 -2.47 22.52 -17.81
N MET A 352 -2.15 21.63 -18.74
CA MET A 352 -1.01 21.81 -19.66
C MET A 352 -1.21 23.01 -20.59
N ALA A 353 -2.39 23.20 -21.14
CA ALA A 353 -2.69 24.36 -21.98
C ALA A 353 -2.50 25.68 -21.20
N LYS A 354 -2.98 25.76 -19.98
CA LYS A 354 -2.78 26.92 -19.10
C LYS A 354 -1.31 27.13 -18.75
N ALA A 355 -0.56 26.06 -18.50
CA ALA A 355 0.87 26.15 -18.18
C ALA A 355 1.69 26.68 -19.37
N VAL A 356 1.39 26.23 -20.60
CA VAL A 356 2.02 26.75 -21.82
C VAL A 356 1.61 28.19 -22.09
N GLN A 357 0.33 28.52 -21.94
CA GLN A 357 -0.18 29.90 -22.16
C GLN A 357 0.40 30.91 -21.17
N ASN A 358 0.77 30.52 -19.97
CA ASN A 358 1.37 31.36 -18.95
C ASN A 358 2.92 31.30 -18.92
N ALA A 359 3.54 30.77 -19.94
CA ALA A 359 4.99 30.62 -20.02
C ALA A 359 5.65 29.84 -18.87
N LEU A 360 4.91 28.89 -18.25
CA LEU A 360 5.44 27.98 -17.22
C LEU A 360 6.08 26.75 -17.84
N LEU A 361 5.57 26.29 -18.99
CA LEU A 361 6.10 25.18 -19.77
C LEU A 361 6.25 25.56 -21.22
N THR A 362 7.28 25.03 -21.86
CA THR A 362 7.38 25.06 -23.33
C THR A 362 6.45 24.04 -23.95
N PRO A 363 6.01 24.19 -25.20
CA PRO A 363 5.24 23.19 -25.92
C PRO A 363 5.90 21.79 -25.92
N ASN A 364 7.24 21.74 -26.09
CA ASN A 364 7.97 20.47 -26.09
C ASN A 364 8.01 19.82 -24.70
N GLU A 365 8.14 20.58 -23.63
CA GLU A 365 8.01 20.05 -22.26
C GLU A 365 6.62 19.50 -22.00
N ALA A 366 5.56 20.20 -22.40
CA ALA A 366 4.19 19.71 -22.29
C ALA A 366 3.96 18.44 -23.11
N ARG A 367 4.55 18.36 -24.33
CA ARG A 367 4.53 17.15 -25.17
C ARG A 367 5.29 15.98 -24.53
N ALA A 368 6.42 16.25 -23.92
CA ALA A 368 7.21 15.25 -23.21
C ALA A 368 6.47 14.67 -22.00
N LEU A 369 5.72 15.50 -21.26
CA LEU A 369 4.84 15.05 -20.18
C LEU A 369 3.72 14.10 -20.66
N ASP A 370 3.33 14.22 -21.96
CA ASP A 370 2.34 13.33 -22.59
C ASP A 370 2.99 12.23 -23.47
N ASN A 371 4.30 11.99 -23.33
CA ASN A 371 5.08 11.04 -24.13
C ASN A 371 4.97 11.25 -25.66
N ARG A 372 4.81 12.50 -26.10
CA ARG A 372 4.79 12.86 -27.51
C ARG A 372 6.16 13.34 -27.97
N PRO A 373 6.58 13.07 -29.20
CA PRO A 373 7.85 13.54 -29.72
C PRO A 373 7.89 15.08 -29.77
N SER A 374 9.07 15.67 -29.61
CA SER A 374 9.30 17.08 -29.72
C SER A 374 8.97 17.59 -31.14
N MET A 375 8.61 18.86 -31.25
CA MET A 375 8.38 19.56 -32.53
C MET A 375 9.39 20.69 -32.71
N PRO A 376 9.76 21.03 -33.96
CA PRO A 376 10.54 22.20 -34.24
C PRO A 376 9.87 23.45 -33.67
N HIS A 377 10.65 24.38 -33.12
CA HIS A 377 10.18 25.62 -32.48
C HIS A 377 9.27 25.44 -31.26
N GLY A 378 9.26 24.23 -30.65
CA GLY A 378 8.47 23.94 -29.45
C GLY A 378 9.23 24.20 -28.16
N ASP A 379 10.47 24.69 -28.19
CA ASP A 379 11.29 24.96 -27.00
C ASP A 379 11.20 26.42 -26.54
N ASP A 380 10.47 27.26 -27.28
CA ASP A 380 10.23 28.65 -26.92
C ASP A 380 9.06 28.76 -25.94
N LEU A 381 9.16 29.68 -24.98
CA LEU A 381 8.06 30.01 -24.07
C LEU A 381 7.06 30.94 -24.75
N PHE A 382 5.80 30.62 -24.64
CA PHE A 382 4.69 31.42 -25.18
C PHE A 382 3.92 32.10 -24.07
N LEU A 383 3.78 33.44 -24.17
CA LEU A 383 2.91 34.18 -23.28
C LEU A 383 1.69 34.66 -24.07
N GLN A 384 0.51 34.53 -23.52
CA GLN A 384 -0.69 35.03 -24.15
C GLN A 384 -0.63 36.54 -24.26
N GLY A 385 -0.78 37.08 -25.48
CA GLY A 385 -0.57 38.50 -25.78
C GLY A 385 -1.48 39.50 -25.04
N ALA A 386 -2.51 39.01 -24.33
CA ALA A 386 -3.36 39.83 -23.45
C ALA A 386 -2.76 40.03 -22.04
N THR A 387 -1.68 39.33 -21.69
CA THR A 387 -1.06 39.43 -20.38
C THR A 387 0.06 40.44 -20.42
N ALA A 388 -0.16 41.61 -19.80
CA ALA A 388 0.86 42.69 -19.71
C ALA A 388 1.14 42.96 -18.21
N PRO A 389 2.38 43.33 -17.83
CA PRO A 389 2.69 43.80 -16.49
C PRO A 389 1.81 45.00 -16.09
N LEU A 390 1.45 45.06 -14.84
CA LEU A 390 0.64 46.17 -14.32
C LEU A 390 1.38 47.48 -14.53
N GLY A 391 0.77 48.43 -15.27
CA GLY A 391 1.39 49.74 -15.59
C GLY A 391 2.07 49.84 -16.95
N THR A 392 2.12 48.78 -17.76
CA THR A 392 2.54 48.86 -19.16
C THR A 392 1.33 48.92 -20.10
N ALA A 393 1.46 49.71 -21.18
CA ALA A 393 0.41 49.78 -22.20
C ALA A 393 0.21 48.40 -22.85
N THR A 394 -1.03 47.98 -23.01
CA THR A 394 -1.44 46.70 -23.60
C THR A 394 -0.84 46.60 -25.03
N TYR A 395 -0.36 45.40 -25.40
CA TYR A 395 0.32 45.09 -26.67
C TYR A 395 -0.44 45.55 -27.93
N GLY A 396 -1.73 45.82 -27.84
CA GLY A 396 -2.55 46.40 -28.92
C GLY A 396 -2.46 47.92 -29.10
N GLN A 397 -1.84 48.65 -28.17
CA GLN A 397 -1.67 50.10 -28.30
C GLN A 397 -0.30 50.50 -28.87
N GLN A 398 0.70 49.66 -28.86
CA GLN A 398 2.01 49.95 -29.44
C GLN A 398 2.02 49.94 -30.96
N ASN A 399 1.11 49.25 -31.63
CA ASN A 399 0.98 49.26 -33.09
C ASN A 399 0.21 50.46 -33.65
N LYS A 400 -0.42 51.32 -32.81
CA LYS A 400 -1.04 52.54 -33.26
C LYS A 400 -0.13 53.77 -33.19
N ALA A 401 1.01 53.70 -32.52
CA ALA A 401 1.98 54.81 -32.44
C ALA A 401 2.93 54.89 -33.63
N GLY A 402 2.87 53.93 -34.57
CA GLY A 402 3.74 53.91 -35.75
C GLY A 402 3.03 54.14 -37.10
N ALA A 403 1.72 54.29 -37.12
CA ALA A 403 1.00 54.70 -38.34
C ALA A 403 1.01 56.22 -38.43
N GLN A 404 2.04 56.76 -39.09
CA GLN A 404 2.02 58.12 -39.61
C GLN A 404 0.87 58.19 -40.61
N ASP A 405 -0.08 59.10 -40.40
CA ASP A 405 -1.04 59.50 -41.40
C ASP A 405 -0.30 59.94 -42.65
N PRO A 406 -0.63 59.48 -43.85
CA PRO A 406 -0.13 60.06 -45.05
C PRO A 406 -0.70 61.49 -45.17
N ALA A 407 0.25 62.48 -45.28
CA ALA A 407 -0.08 63.86 -45.45
C ALA A 407 -1.10 64.05 -46.59
N ASN A 408 -2.21 64.71 -46.28
CA ASN A 408 -3.20 65.13 -47.25
C ASN A 408 -2.67 66.43 -47.94
N ASP A 409 -1.86 66.31 -48.99
CA ASP A 409 -1.50 67.35 -49.90
C ASP A 409 -2.64 67.57 -50.91
N ASN A 410 -3.61 68.37 -50.54
CA ASN A 410 -4.52 69.03 -51.49
C ASN A 410 -4.76 70.48 -51.06
N GLU A 411 -3.79 71.33 -51.43
CA GLU A 411 -4.05 72.78 -51.58
C GLU A 411 -4.58 73.01 -52.98
N PRO A 412 -5.71 73.70 -53.12
CA PRO A 412 -6.17 74.13 -54.46
C PRO A 412 -5.48 75.39 -54.85
N ASP A 413 -4.88 75.30 -56.04
CA ASP A 413 -4.34 76.42 -56.82
C ASP A 413 -5.34 77.57 -56.98
N LYS A 414 -4.99 78.74 -56.54
CA LYS A 414 -5.68 79.95 -56.90
C LYS A 414 -4.99 80.50 -58.17
N ALA A 415 -5.61 80.28 -59.31
CA ALA A 415 -5.29 80.98 -60.52
C ALA A 415 -6.03 82.32 -60.57
N ASP A 416 -5.25 83.34 -60.93
CA ASP A 416 -5.62 84.72 -61.13
C ASP A 416 -6.75 84.91 -62.13
N ALA A 417 -7.61 85.89 -61.81
CA ALA A 417 -8.42 86.53 -62.81
C ALA A 417 -8.02 88.03 -62.83
N ALA A 418 -7.51 88.41 -63.93
CA ALA A 418 -7.51 89.82 -64.43
C ALA A 418 -8.84 90.07 -65.11
#